data_f49e85cca5f474f45a6aaf9c5441e2c9
#
_entry.id   f49e85cca5f474f45a6aaf9c5441e2c9
#
_cell.length_a   1.000
_cell.length_b   1.000
_cell.length_c   1.000
_cell.angle_alpha   90.00
_cell.angle_beta   90.00
_cell.angle_gamma   90.00
#
_symmetry.space_group_name_H-M   'P 1'
#
loop_
_entity.id
_entity.type
_entity.pdbx_description
1 polymer ?
#
loop_
_entity_poly.entity_id
_entity_poly.type
_entity_poly.pdbx_seq_one_letter_code
_entity_poly.pdbx_strand_id
1 'polypeptide(L)'
;ATNEVFMSTRLNNSEDALDKLAEEKTHTYLKTPAGLCTEVKLPLQEMYDALGTDTLNSVSMSFTKYKNVSDNSEKSPYKMGTPQNLLLIRKNEVKDFFEQRKNYDSKTTFLGTYSSTTNSYSFSQVNRLISQIFSDMRTKEEPAEGWDEYNTMVLIPVKTETDSQGNTIGLS
;
A
#
# COMPACT_ATOMS: atom_id res chain seq x y z
N ALA A 1 12.60 20.76 39.43
CA ALA A 1 12.50 21.01 37.96
C ALA A 1 13.04 19.79 37.24
N THR A 2 12.18 19.04 36.57
CA THR A 2 12.57 17.91 35.70
C THR A 2 12.98 18.51 34.36
N ASN A 3 14.23 18.33 33.98
CA ASN A 3 14.68 18.66 32.63
C ASN A 3 14.12 17.61 31.65
N GLU A 4 13.14 17.99 30.88
CA GLU A 4 12.70 17.16 29.77
C GLU A 4 13.71 17.29 28.61
N VAL A 5 14.34 16.18 28.25
CA VAL A 5 15.24 16.13 27.11
C VAL A 5 14.46 15.65 25.90
N PHE A 6 14.21 16.55 24.95
CA PHE A 6 13.65 16.17 23.67
C PHE A 6 14.76 15.57 22.78
N MET A 7 14.65 14.27 22.50
CA MET A 7 15.48 13.61 21.51
C MET A 7 14.69 13.51 20.20
N SER A 8 15.20 14.13 19.15
CA SER A 8 14.64 13.95 17.81
C SER A 8 15.66 13.25 16.91
N THR A 9 15.24 12.17 16.27
CA THR A 9 16.03 11.47 15.27
C THR A 9 15.53 11.83 13.88
N ARG A 10 16.41 12.40 13.06
CA ARG A 10 16.09 12.67 11.65
C ARG A 10 16.67 11.55 10.79
N LEU A 11 15.79 10.83 10.08
CA LEU A 11 16.17 9.83 9.10
C LEU A 11 16.14 10.48 7.72
N ASN A 12 17.28 10.55 7.06
CA ASN A 12 17.37 11.01 5.67
C ASN A 12 17.74 9.82 4.79
N ASN A 13 17.04 9.69 3.67
CA ASN A 13 17.48 8.79 2.61
C ASN A 13 18.51 9.54 1.73
N SER A 14 19.49 8.81 1.19
CA SER A 14 20.35 9.34 0.13
C SER A 14 19.53 9.44 -1.15
N GLU A 15 19.53 10.59 -1.81
CA GLU A 15 18.84 10.78 -3.10
C GLU A 15 19.33 9.77 -4.14
N ASP A 16 20.64 9.60 -4.30
CA ASP A 16 21.23 8.62 -5.21
C ASP A 16 20.77 7.17 -4.92
N ALA A 17 20.53 6.84 -3.65
CA ALA A 17 20.03 5.51 -3.28
C ALA A 17 18.55 5.34 -3.61
N LEU A 18 17.75 6.39 -3.44
CA LEU A 18 16.33 6.38 -3.81
C LEU A 18 16.16 6.27 -5.33
N ASP A 19 16.93 7.03 -6.10
CA ASP A 19 16.88 7.01 -7.56
C ASP A 19 17.20 5.62 -8.10
N LYS A 20 18.26 4.97 -7.57
CA LYS A 20 18.60 3.58 -7.93
C LYS A 20 17.49 2.58 -7.62
N LEU A 21 16.77 2.77 -6.51
CA LEU A 21 15.63 1.92 -6.15
C LEU A 21 14.41 2.20 -7.02
N ALA A 22 14.21 3.44 -7.46
CA ALA A 22 13.12 3.83 -8.34
C ALA A 22 13.35 3.40 -9.80
N GLU A 23 14.59 3.33 -10.25
CA GLU A 23 14.98 2.85 -11.59
C GLU A 23 14.84 1.31 -11.74
N GLU A 24 14.83 0.57 -10.63
CA GLU A 24 14.67 -0.88 -10.63
C GLU A 24 13.28 -1.27 -11.19
N LYS A 25 13.26 -2.07 -12.27
CA LYS A 25 12.02 -2.44 -12.97
C LYS A 25 11.50 -3.84 -12.59
N THR A 26 12.32 -4.64 -11.92
CA THR A 26 11.97 -6.03 -11.60
C THR A 26 11.36 -6.19 -10.22
N HIS A 27 11.65 -5.24 -9.33
CA HIS A 27 11.19 -5.24 -7.94
C HIS A 27 10.81 -3.85 -7.50
N THR A 28 9.93 -3.78 -6.50
CA THR A 28 9.61 -2.55 -5.80
C THR A 28 9.97 -2.68 -4.33
N TYR A 29 10.15 -1.55 -3.68
CA TYR A 29 10.65 -1.51 -2.32
C TYR A 29 9.67 -0.80 -1.40
N LEU A 30 9.54 -1.34 -0.18
CA LEU A 30 8.76 -0.74 0.89
C LEU A 30 9.69 -0.48 2.07
N LYS A 31 9.68 0.72 2.61
CA LYS A 31 10.49 1.11 3.76
C LYS A 31 9.76 2.05 4.69
N THR A 32 9.71 1.70 5.97
CA THR A 32 9.23 2.56 7.06
C THR A 32 10.31 2.69 8.14
N PRO A 33 10.34 3.78 8.89
CA PRO A 33 9.47 4.96 8.87
C PRO A 33 9.87 6.02 7.83
N ALA A 34 10.96 5.88 7.13
CA ALA A 34 11.45 6.88 6.16
C ALA A 34 10.96 6.63 4.73
N GLY A 35 9.69 6.32 4.59
CA GLY A 35 8.82 6.56 3.46
C GLY A 35 9.25 6.13 2.05
N LEU A 36 9.44 4.82 1.78
CA LEU A 36 9.29 4.30 0.42
C LEU A 36 8.00 3.50 0.35
N CYS A 37 7.11 3.90 -0.57
CA CYS A 37 5.86 3.22 -0.87
C CYS A 37 5.87 2.75 -2.31
N THR A 38 5.19 1.65 -2.59
CA THR A 38 5.05 1.12 -3.94
C THR A 38 3.78 1.66 -4.56
N GLU A 39 3.88 2.33 -5.71
CA GLU A 39 2.72 2.68 -6.51
C GLU A 39 2.24 1.47 -7.31
N VAL A 40 0.91 1.32 -7.36
CA VAL A 40 0.23 0.26 -8.09
C VAL A 40 -0.75 0.91 -9.04
N LYS A 41 -0.50 0.78 -10.34
CA LYS A 41 -1.41 1.23 -11.40
C LYS A 41 -2.11 0.02 -11.99
N LEU A 42 -3.43 0.05 -12.00
CA LEU A 42 -4.26 -0.94 -12.67
C LEU A 42 -4.61 -0.40 -14.05
N PRO A 43 -4.63 -1.22 -15.11
CA PRO A 43 -5.05 -0.79 -16.44
C PRO A 43 -6.58 -0.67 -16.49
N LEU A 44 -7.12 0.32 -15.79
CA LEU A 44 -8.56 0.45 -15.52
C LEU A 44 -9.36 0.70 -16.80
N GLN A 45 -8.80 1.50 -17.72
CA GLN A 45 -9.47 1.76 -19.00
C GLN A 45 -9.58 0.48 -19.84
N GLU A 46 -8.48 -0.28 -19.95
CA GLU A 46 -8.48 -1.56 -20.67
C GLU A 46 -9.44 -2.57 -20.02
N MET A 47 -9.46 -2.61 -18.69
CA MET A 47 -10.38 -3.47 -17.95
C MET A 47 -11.84 -3.05 -18.17
N TYR A 48 -12.13 -1.75 -18.17
CA TYR A 48 -13.46 -1.21 -18.38
C TYR A 48 -13.97 -1.53 -19.80
N ASP A 49 -13.11 -1.34 -20.80
CA ASP A 49 -13.45 -1.62 -22.20
C ASP A 49 -13.67 -3.12 -22.45
N ALA A 50 -12.90 -3.98 -21.79
CA ALA A 50 -13.02 -5.43 -21.90
C ALA A 50 -14.26 -6.01 -21.19
N LEU A 51 -14.63 -5.44 -20.05
CA LEU A 51 -15.73 -5.93 -19.22
C LEU A 51 -17.09 -5.35 -19.60
N GLY A 52 -17.11 -4.17 -20.20
CA GLY A 52 -18.35 -3.50 -20.61
C GLY A 52 -19.30 -3.28 -19.44
N THR A 53 -20.47 -3.97 -19.50
CA THR A 53 -21.50 -3.92 -18.44
C THR A 53 -21.44 -5.09 -17.46
N ASP A 54 -20.48 -5.99 -17.61
CA ASP A 54 -20.37 -7.18 -16.77
C ASP A 54 -20.09 -6.82 -15.31
N THR A 55 -20.62 -7.64 -14.42
CA THR A 55 -20.46 -7.44 -12.98
C THR A 55 -19.26 -8.23 -12.46
N LEU A 56 -18.35 -7.55 -11.76
CA LEU A 56 -17.21 -8.18 -11.11
C LEU A 56 -17.65 -8.84 -9.80
N ASN A 57 -17.75 -10.16 -9.79
CA ASN A 57 -18.15 -10.91 -8.60
C ASN A 57 -17.03 -11.01 -7.55
N SER A 58 -15.80 -11.19 -7.99
CA SER A 58 -14.64 -11.28 -7.11
C SER A 58 -13.37 -10.86 -7.82
N VAL A 59 -12.60 -9.99 -7.18
CA VAL A 59 -11.24 -9.65 -7.58
C VAL A 59 -10.36 -9.72 -6.34
N SER A 60 -9.24 -10.41 -6.48
CA SER A 60 -8.19 -10.44 -5.47
C SER A 60 -6.86 -10.07 -6.09
N MET A 61 -6.01 -9.40 -5.31
CA MET A 61 -4.64 -9.09 -5.69
C MET A 61 -3.69 -9.69 -4.67
N SER A 62 -2.54 -10.16 -5.14
CA SER A 62 -1.49 -10.61 -4.23
C SER A 62 -0.13 -10.06 -4.65
N PHE A 63 0.67 -9.71 -3.66
CA PHE A 63 2.02 -9.20 -3.85
C PHE A 63 2.99 -10.14 -3.16
N THR A 64 3.82 -10.81 -3.96
CA THR A 64 4.80 -11.76 -3.45
C THR A 64 6.05 -11.03 -2.99
N LYS A 65 6.49 -11.32 -1.77
CA LYS A 65 7.76 -10.81 -1.28
C LYS A 65 8.90 -11.45 -2.05
N TYR A 66 9.80 -10.61 -2.56
CA TYR A 66 11.01 -11.10 -3.20
C TYR A 66 11.92 -11.80 -2.18
N LYS A 67 12.32 -13.02 -2.51
CA LYS A 67 13.34 -13.76 -1.75
C LYS A 67 14.69 -13.45 -2.35
N ASN A 68 15.45 -12.56 -1.72
CA ASN A 68 16.81 -12.36 -2.12
C ASN A 68 17.63 -13.61 -1.75
N VAL A 69 18.16 -14.32 -2.75
CA VAL A 69 18.99 -15.52 -2.56
C VAL A 69 20.32 -15.14 -1.85
N SER A 70 20.70 -13.88 -1.92
CA SER A 70 21.89 -13.34 -1.23
C SER A 70 21.62 -12.94 0.22
N ASP A 71 20.43 -13.20 0.76
CA ASP A 71 20.07 -12.94 2.17
C ASP A 71 20.81 -13.85 3.18
N ASN A 72 21.95 -14.43 2.77
CA ASN A 72 23.04 -14.80 3.66
C ASN A 72 23.68 -13.61 4.38
N SER A 73 22.96 -12.52 4.51
CA SER A 73 23.31 -11.35 5.30
C SER A 73 23.10 -11.60 6.80
N GLU A 74 23.45 -12.80 7.26
CA GLU A 74 23.73 -13.04 8.69
C GLU A 74 24.76 -12.06 9.25
N LYS A 75 25.41 -11.29 8.36
CA LYS A 75 26.44 -10.30 8.69
C LYS A 75 25.94 -8.86 8.83
N SER A 76 24.68 -8.56 8.48
CA SER A 76 24.18 -7.20 8.69
C SER A 76 23.59 -7.05 10.11
N PRO A 77 24.13 -6.17 10.94
CA PRO A 77 23.54 -5.88 12.26
C PRO A 77 22.16 -5.20 12.14
N TYR A 78 21.75 -4.79 10.95
CA TYR A 78 20.50 -4.08 10.68
C TYR A 78 19.59 -4.89 9.76
N LYS A 79 19.08 -6.01 10.27
CA LYS A 79 18.11 -6.82 9.53
C LYS A 79 16.74 -6.17 9.63
N MET A 80 16.22 -5.69 8.51
CA MET A 80 14.84 -5.18 8.43
C MET A 80 13.85 -6.35 8.46
N GLY A 81 12.87 -6.28 9.35
CA GLY A 81 11.79 -7.26 9.42
C GLY A 81 10.82 -7.15 8.25
N THR A 82 10.09 -8.22 7.97
CA THR A 82 8.96 -8.19 7.03
C THR A 82 7.78 -7.53 7.73
N PRO A 83 7.18 -6.46 7.17
CA PRO A 83 5.95 -5.89 7.72
C PRO A 83 4.86 -6.96 7.81
N GLN A 84 4.10 -6.96 8.90
CA GLN A 84 3.01 -7.91 9.08
C GLN A 84 1.82 -7.54 8.20
N ASN A 85 1.57 -6.24 8.02
CA ASN A 85 0.42 -5.75 7.28
C ASN A 85 0.84 -4.69 6.27
N LEU A 86 0.17 -4.69 5.11
CA LEU A 86 0.21 -3.63 4.11
C LEU A 86 -1.19 -3.04 3.94
N LEU A 87 -1.25 -1.72 3.87
CA LEU A 87 -2.44 -0.98 3.47
C LEU A 87 -2.37 -0.71 1.97
N LEU A 88 -3.44 -1.03 1.24
CA LEU A 88 -3.65 -0.64 -0.14
C LEU A 88 -4.70 0.47 -0.16
N ILE A 89 -4.34 1.65 -0.65
CA ILE A 89 -5.16 2.86 -0.64
C ILE A 89 -4.86 3.71 -1.87
N ARG A 90 -5.82 4.51 -2.34
CA ARG A 90 -5.57 5.50 -3.39
C ARG A 90 -4.55 6.54 -2.94
N LYS A 91 -3.65 6.90 -3.83
CA LYS A 91 -2.56 7.87 -3.56
C LYS A 91 -3.07 9.22 -3.05
N ASN A 92 -4.13 9.72 -3.65
CA ASN A 92 -4.75 11.00 -3.28
C ASN A 92 -5.49 10.98 -1.93
N GLU A 93 -5.84 9.80 -1.41
CA GLU A 93 -6.55 9.65 -0.13
C GLU A 93 -5.60 9.42 1.07
N VAL A 94 -4.32 9.15 0.83
CA VAL A 94 -3.34 8.79 1.87
C VAL A 94 -3.27 9.83 2.97
N LYS A 95 -3.14 11.10 2.59
CA LYS A 95 -3.00 12.21 3.54
C LYS A 95 -4.21 12.28 4.47
N ASP A 96 -5.41 12.34 3.92
CA ASP A 96 -6.65 12.43 4.67
C ASP A 96 -6.90 11.21 5.54
N PHE A 97 -6.48 10.02 5.07
CA PHE A 97 -6.60 8.79 5.81
C PHE A 97 -5.82 8.84 7.14
N PHE A 98 -4.55 9.22 7.09
CA PHE A 98 -3.71 9.26 8.28
C PHE A 98 -3.98 10.49 9.16
N GLU A 99 -4.25 11.67 8.59
CA GLU A 99 -4.58 12.88 9.36
C GLU A 99 -5.87 12.73 10.15
N GLN A 100 -6.88 12.08 9.56
CA GLN A 100 -8.16 11.81 10.21
C GLN A 100 -8.20 10.53 11.03
N ARG A 101 -7.07 9.80 11.12
CA ARG A 101 -6.97 8.50 11.81
C ARG A 101 -8.07 7.53 11.42
N LYS A 102 -8.37 7.45 10.11
CA LYS A 102 -9.36 6.52 9.58
C LYS A 102 -8.90 5.07 9.75
N ASN A 103 -9.86 4.17 9.85
CA ASN A 103 -9.59 2.73 9.77
C ASN A 103 -9.87 2.23 8.35
N TYR A 104 -9.31 1.09 7.98
CA TYR A 104 -9.61 0.47 6.68
C TYR A 104 -11.08 0.00 6.64
N ASP A 105 -11.70 0.07 5.47
CA ASP A 105 -13.14 -0.17 5.29
C ASP A 105 -13.47 -1.33 4.34
N SER A 106 -12.48 -1.91 3.69
CA SER A 106 -12.62 -2.94 2.65
C SER A 106 -13.51 -2.53 1.47
N LYS A 107 -13.57 -1.21 1.20
CA LYS A 107 -14.28 -0.61 0.06
C LYS A 107 -13.33 0.27 -0.75
N THR A 108 -12.71 1.24 -0.08
CA THR A 108 -11.72 2.16 -0.66
C THR A 108 -10.31 1.88 -0.17
N THR A 109 -10.20 1.20 0.97
CA THR A 109 -8.95 0.85 1.63
C THR A 109 -8.94 -0.61 2.04
N PHE A 110 -7.83 -1.31 1.78
CA PHE A 110 -7.73 -2.75 2.00
C PHE A 110 -6.49 -3.07 2.82
N LEU A 111 -6.65 -3.97 3.79
CA LEU A 111 -5.54 -4.47 4.59
C LEU A 111 -5.14 -5.86 4.11
N GLY A 112 -3.88 -6.00 3.69
CA GLY A 112 -3.27 -7.29 3.34
C GLY A 112 -2.34 -7.75 4.44
N THR A 113 -2.52 -8.98 4.91
CA THR A 113 -1.66 -9.58 5.93
C THR A 113 -0.64 -10.53 5.28
N TYR A 114 0.58 -10.51 5.77
CA TYR A 114 1.63 -11.38 5.30
C TYR A 114 1.38 -12.84 5.65
N SER A 115 1.45 -13.70 4.65
CA SER A 115 1.44 -15.15 4.81
C SER A 115 2.84 -15.70 4.54
N SER A 116 3.44 -16.30 5.55
CA SER A 116 4.74 -16.95 5.43
C SER A 116 4.68 -18.22 4.55
N THR A 117 3.53 -18.88 4.47
CA THR A 117 3.31 -20.07 3.66
C THR A 117 3.38 -19.75 2.17
N THR A 118 2.73 -18.66 1.74
CA THR A 118 2.72 -18.22 0.34
C THR A 118 3.79 -17.17 0.05
N ASN A 119 4.46 -16.65 1.08
CA ASN A 119 5.43 -15.56 1.01
C ASN A 119 4.83 -14.31 0.33
N SER A 120 3.57 -14.01 0.62
CA SER A 120 2.83 -12.94 -0.06
C SER A 120 1.84 -12.24 0.85
N TYR A 121 1.40 -11.07 0.39
CA TYR A 121 0.27 -10.31 0.94
C TYR A 121 -0.91 -10.47 0.00
N SER A 122 -2.08 -10.79 0.52
CA SER A 122 -3.30 -10.95 -0.27
C SER A 122 -4.34 -9.92 0.11
N PHE A 123 -4.93 -9.29 -0.90
CA PHE A 123 -6.02 -8.33 -0.79
C PHE A 123 -7.26 -8.92 -1.46
N SER A 124 -8.27 -9.17 -0.68
CA SER A 124 -9.55 -9.70 -1.16
C SER A 124 -10.57 -8.58 -1.35
N GLN A 125 -11.62 -8.86 -2.13
CA GLN A 125 -12.76 -7.96 -2.34
C GLN A 125 -12.42 -6.62 -3.00
N VAL A 126 -11.32 -6.54 -3.73
CA VAL A 126 -10.94 -5.33 -4.50
C VAL A 126 -11.96 -5.02 -5.60
N ASN A 127 -12.79 -5.99 -5.98
CA ASN A 127 -13.92 -5.79 -6.89
C ASN A 127 -14.85 -4.65 -6.48
N ARG A 128 -15.00 -4.38 -5.17
CA ARG A 128 -15.83 -3.27 -4.70
C ARG A 128 -15.31 -1.91 -5.16
N LEU A 129 -13.99 -1.70 -5.03
CA LEU A 129 -13.34 -0.49 -5.48
C LEU A 129 -13.40 -0.37 -7.01
N ILE A 130 -13.08 -1.44 -7.75
CA ILE A 130 -13.10 -1.43 -9.21
C ILE A 130 -14.52 -1.16 -9.74
N SER A 131 -15.53 -1.77 -9.13
CA SER A 131 -16.93 -1.51 -9.49
C SER A 131 -17.34 -0.06 -9.23
N GLN A 132 -16.86 0.55 -8.14
CA GLN A 132 -17.08 1.97 -7.85
C GLN A 132 -16.39 2.86 -8.90
N ILE A 133 -15.14 2.56 -9.25
CA ILE A 133 -14.41 3.27 -10.30
C ILE A 133 -15.14 3.18 -11.62
N PHE A 134 -15.59 2.00 -12.02
CA PHE A 134 -16.36 1.83 -13.28
C PHE A 134 -17.69 2.58 -13.26
N SER A 135 -18.36 2.66 -12.10
CA SER A 135 -19.53 3.50 -11.94
C SER A 135 -19.20 4.97 -12.12
N ASP A 136 -18.08 5.42 -11.55
CA ASP A 136 -17.60 6.79 -11.69
C ASP A 136 -17.23 7.12 -13.14
N MET A 137 -16.54 6.22 -13.86
CA MET A 137 -16.21 6.36 -15.28
C MET A 137 -17.44 6.49 -16.19
N ARG A 138 -18.60 5.92 -15.79
CA ARG A 138 -19.86 6.03 -16.54
C ARG A 138 -20.62 7.32 -16.27
N THR A 139 -20.46 7.90 -15.09
CA THR A 139 -21.33 8.97 -14.58
C THR A 139 -20.63 10.31 -14.41
N LYS A 140 -19.32 10.33 -14.40
CA LYS A 140 -18.49 11.52 -14.19
C LYS A 140 -17.65 11.84 -15.40
N GLU A 141 -17.27 13.10 -15.53
CA GLU A 141 -16.26 13.52 -16.48
C GLU A 141 -14.89 12.95 -16.12
N GLU A 142 -14.09 12.66 -17.14
CA GLU A 142 -12.74 12.15 -16.93
C GLU A 142 -11.88 13.21 -16.24
N PRO A 143 -11.14 12.83 -15.18
CA PRO A 143 -10.17 13.72 -14.55
C PRO A 143 -9.08 14.18 -15.53
N ALA A 144 -8.53 15.37 -15.33
CA ALA A 144 -7.51 15.95 -16.22
C ALA A 144 -6.25 15.06 -16.31
N GLU A 145 -5.93 14.33 -15.25
CA GLU A 145 -4.83 13.36 -15.17
C GLU A 145 -5.15 11.99 -15.77
N GLY A 146 -6.42 11.76 -16.19
CA GLY A 146 -6.90 10.46 -16.62
C GLY A 146 -7.29 9.52 -15.48
N TRP A 147 -8.11 8.51 -15.77
CA TRP A 147 -8.64 7.58 -14.77
C TRP A 147 -7.56 6.72 -14.11
N ASP A 148 -6.56 6.29 -14.85
CA ASP A 148 -5.49 5.44 -14.32
C ASP A 148 -4.64 6.19 -13.29
N GLU A 149 -4.28 7.43 -13.56
CA GLU A 149 -3.51 8.25 -12.62
C GLU A 149 -4.35 8.66 -11.40
N TYR A 150 -5.60 9.09 -11.63
CA TYR A 150 -6.53 9.45 -10.56
C TYR A 150 -6.76 8.30 -9.57
N ASN A 151 -6.82 7.05 -10.06
CA ASN A 151 -7.01 5.86 -9.26
C ASN A 151 -5.70 5.11 -8.95
N THR A 152 -4.54 5.74 -9.14
CA THR A 152 -3.27 5.15 -8.72
C THR A 152 -3.31 4.82 -7.24
N MET A 153 -2.99 3.58 -6.91
CA MET A 153 -2.96 3.09 -5.54
C MET A 153 -1.54 3.05 -5.00
N VAL A 154 -1.41 3.01 -3.69
CA VAL A 154 -0.13 2.83 -3.01
C VAL A 154 -0.22 1.72 -1.98
N LEU A 155 0.87 0.97 -1.86
CA LEU A 155 1.09 0.00 -0.79
C LEU A 155 1.93 0.66 0.29
N ILE A 156 1.41 0.66 1.51
CA ILE A 156 2.05 1.29 2.68
C ILE A 156 2.17 0.24 3.78
N PRO A 157 3.38 -0.03 4.29
CA PRO A 157 3.52 -0.85 5.48
C PRO A 157 2.88 -0.16 6.68
N VAL A 158 2.00 -0.88 7.37
CA VAL A 158 1.27 -0.34 8.52
C VAL A 158 1.33 -1.31 9.70
N LYS A 159 1.19 -0.74 10.89
CA LYS A 159 0.99 -1.48 12.12
C LYS A 159 -0.46 -1.32 12.57
N THR A 160 -1.12 -2.43 12.87
CA THR A 160 -2.47 -2.41 13.43
C THR A 160 -2.43 -2.09 14.91
N GLU A 161 -3.25 -1.16 15.33
CA GLU A 161 -3.54 -0.90 16.74
C GLU A 161 -4.81 -1.64 17.11
N THR A 162 -4.76 -2.44 18.18
CA THR A 162 -5.90 -3.24 18.62
C THR A 162 -6.34 -2.84 20.03
N ASP A 163 -7.65 -2.94 20.28
CA ASP A 163 -8.19 -2.80 21.62
C ASP A 163 -7.91 -4.05 22.50
N SER A 164 -8.37 -4.02 23.73
CA SER A 164 -8.24 -5.14 24.67
C SER A 164 -9.01 -6.41 24.25
N GLN A 165 -9.90 -6.29 23.28
CA GLN A 165 -10.69 -7.39 22.72
C GLN A 165 -10.11 -7.92 21.41
N GLY A 166 -9.01 -7.32 20.91
CA GLY A 166 -8.34 -7.70 19.67
C GLY A 166 -8.93 -7.08 18.40
N ASN A 167 -9.87 -6.15 18.51
CA ASN A 167 -10.41 -5.45 17.34
C ASN A 167 -9.46 -4.36 16.90
N THR A 168 -9.26 -4.22 15.59
CA THR A 168 -8.44 -3.13 15.04
C THR A 168 -9.15 -1.80 15.23
N ILE A 169 -8.49 -0.89 15.94
CA ILE A 169 -8.99 0.46 16.24
C ILE A 169 -8.26 1.57 15.49
N GLY A 170 -7.14 1.25 14.87
CA GLY A 170 -6.36 2.20 14.10
C GLY A 170 -5.20 1.55 13.34
N LEU A 171 -4.61 2.35 12.46
CA LEU A 171 -3.41 2.02 11.70
C LEU A 171 -2.36 3.12 11.90
N SER A 172 -1.11 2.72 12.10
CA SER A 172 0.03 3.62 12.24
C SER A 172 1.23 3.19 11.39
#